data_72783bcf263cec66b49f7bc7dd8f63cf
#
_entry.id   72783bcf263cec66b49f7bc7dd8f63cf
#
_cell.length_a   1.000
_cell.length_b   1.000
_cell.length_c   1.000
_cell.angle_alpha   90.00
_cell.angle_beta   90.00
_cell.angle_gamma   90.00
#
_symmetry.space_group_name_H-M   'P 1'
#
loop_
_entity.id
_entity.type
_entity.pdbx_description
1 polymer ?
#
loop_
_entity_poly.entity_id
_entity_poly.type
_entity_poly.pdbx_seq_one_letter_code
_entity_poly.pdbx_strand_id
1 'polypeptide(L)'
;MDLPKVDVKKILYATDLSESARYAFAYAVSLADLYNAAITMIHVLPEVSDILDKNIIGYISADRWEEIKSQNVDEAREALIGKRRDHLAIRDALHQFSQNVKESHEGKGFVTDDIVVLRGNPVEQILAQAEEKNCDLIVMGTHGHGTLADVMMGSTARRVLRRSTKPVLVVRLPKEED
;
A
#
# COMPACT_ATOMS: atom_id res chain seq x y z
N MET A 1 15.31 -2.43 -34.71
CA MET A 1 15.56 -2.47 -33.24
C MET A 1 14.32 -3.06 -32.61
N ASP A 2 14.40 -4.27 -32.09
CA ASP A 2 13.24 -4.90 -31.45
C ASP A 2 13.15 -4.45 -30.01
N LEU A 3 11.99 -3.92 -29.62
CA LEU A 3 11.70 -3.56 -28.22
C LEU A 3 11.35 -4.83 -27.44
N PRO A 4 11.82 -4.98 -26.19
CA PRO A 4 11.43 -6.09 -25.35
C PRO A 4 9.91 -6.02 -25.07
N LYS A 5 9.26 -7.17 -25.08
CA LYS A 5 7.86 -7.25 -24.65
C LYS A 5 7.78 -7.01 -23.16
N VAL A 6 7.03 -6.01 -22.75
CA VAL A 6 6.72 -5.74 -21.33
C VAL A 6 5.58 -6.67 -20.91
N ASP A 7 5.81 -7.45 -19.86
CA ASP A 7 4.82 -8.35 -19.27
C ASP A 7 4.79 -8.09 -17.75
N VAL A 8 3.67 -7.60 -17.23
CA VAL A 8 3.49 -7.30 -15.81
C VAL A 8 2.58 -8.34 -15.21
N LYS A 9 3.10 -9.24 -14.40
CA LYS A 9 2.36 -10.32 -13.75
C LYS A 9 2.10 -10.05 -12.28
N LYS A 10 2.96 -9.24 -11.65
CA LYS A 10 2.84 -8.92 -10.23
C LYS A 10 3.23 -7.49 -9.95
N ILE A 11 2.33 -6.78 -9.26
CA ILE A 11 2.48 -5.38 -8.86
C ILE A 11 2.67 -5.32 -7.35
N LEU A 12 3.74 -4.65 -6.88
CA LEU A 12 3.87 -4.25 -5.49
C LEU A 12 3.22 -2.89 -5.30
N TYR A 13 2.11 -2.83 -4.60
CA TYR A 13 1.50 -1.57 -4.19
C TYR A 13 1.97 -1.20 -2.78
N ALA A 14 2.72 -0.10 -2.67
CA ALA A 14 3.22 0.41 -1.40
C ALA A 14 2.33 1.53 -0.87
N THR A 15 1.83 1.36 0.35
CA THR A 15 0.96 2.33 1.02
C THR A 15 1.52 2.75 2.37
N ASP A 16 1.44 4.03 2.67
CA ASP A 16 1.62 4.63 3.99
C ASP A 16 0.29 5.03 4.63
N LEU A 17 -0.83 4.57 4.04
CA LEU A 17 -2.21 4.87 4.41
C LEU A 17 -2.61 6.34 4.15
N SER A 18 -1.81 7.09 3.41
CA SER A 18 -2.15 8.45 3.00
C SER A 18 -3.20 8.47 1.88
N GLU A 19 -3.81 9.62 1.66
CA GLU A 19 -4.73 9.82 0.54
C GLU A 19 -4.03 9.62 -0.81
N SER A 20 -2.81 10.12 -0.94
CA SER A 20 -1.98 9.92 -2.14
C SER A 20 -1.73 8.44 -2.42
N ALA A 21 -1.44 7.64 -1.38
CA ALA A 21 -1.29 6.21 -1.53
C ALA A 21 -2.62 5.54 -1.91
N ARG A 22 -3.74 5.93 -1.29
CA ARG A 22 -5.06 5.43 -1.65
C ARG A 22 -5.41 5.71 -3.11
N TYR A 23 -5.11 6.92 -3.59
CA TYR A 23 -5.30 7.27 -4.99
C TYR A 23 -4.42 6.45 -5.93
N ALA A 24 -3.18 6.16 -5.53
CA ALA A 24 -2.26 5.30 -6.28
C ALA A 24 -2.79 3.86 -6.40
N PHE A 25 -3.61 3.39 -5.46
CA PHE A 25 -4.24 2.06 -5.55
C PHE A 25 -5.15 1.93 -6.77
N ALA A 26 -5.87 2.99 -7.15
CA ALA A 26 -6.71 2.97 -8.35
C ALA A 26 -5.88 2.69 -9.62
N TYR A 27 -4.66 3.22 -9.71
CA TYR A 27 -3.73 2.91 -10.81
C TYR A 27 -3.22 1.47 -10.73
N ALA A 28 -2.90 0.99 -9.53
CA ALA A 28 -2.49 -0.41 -9.35
C ALA A 28 -3.59 -1.38 -9.81
N VAL A 29 -4.85 -1.11 -9.43
CA VAL A 29 -6.02 -1.90 -9.84
C VAL A 29 -6.23 -1.85 -11.35
N SER A 30 -6.20 -0.65 -11.96
CA SER A 30 -6.36 -0.49 -13.41
C SER A 30 -5.28 -1.23 -14.20
N LEU A 31 -4.02 -1.18 -13.75
CA LEU A 31 -2.93 -1.92 -14.39
C LEU A 31 -3.05 -3.42 -14.16
N ALA A 32 -3.46 -3.84 -12.97
CA ALA A 32 -3.69 -5.26 -12.67
C ALA A 32 -4.78 -5.85 -13.55
N ASP A 33 -5.88 -5.12 -13.76
CA ASP A 33 -6.96 -5.53 -14.66
C ASP A 33 -6.48 -5.60 -16.12
N LEU A 34 -5.72 -4.59 -16.58
CA LEU A 34 -5.19 -4.53 -17.95
C LEU A 34 -4.23 -5.68 -18.26
N TYR A 35 -3.32 -5.99 -17.35
CA TYR A 35 -2.27 -7.01 -17.53
C TYR A 35 -2.67 -8.39 -17.00
N ASN A 36 -3.82 -8.51 -16.34
CA ASN A 36 -4.20 -9.70 -15.55
C ASN A 36 -3.13 -10.04 -14.50
N ALA A 37 -2.65 -9.02 -13.80
CA ALA A 37 -1.60 -9.10 -12.80
C ALA A 37 -2.18 -9.27 -11.39
N ALA A 38 -1.42 -9.91 -10.51
CA ALA A 38 -1.71 -9.92 -9.07
C ALA A 38 -1.13 -8.68 -8.38
N ILE A 39 -1.79 -8.23 -7.31
CA ILE A 39 -1.33 -7.13 -6.46
C ILE A 39 -0.85 -7.70 -5.11
N THR A 40 0.39 -7.44 -4.75
CA THR A 40 0.89 -7.55 -3.39
C THR A 40 0.84 -6.17 -2.74
N MET A 41 0.16 -6.03 -1.60
CA MET A 41 0.12 -4.78 -0.84
C MET A 41 1.20 -4.79 0.22
N ILE A 42 1.93 -3.69 0.38
CA ILE A 42 2.90 -3.52 1.48
C ILE A 42 2.63 -2.24 2.26
N HIS A 43 2.62 -2.38 3.59
CA HIS A 43 2.67 -1.27 4.53
C HIS A 43 3.86 -1.44 5.48
N VAL A 44 4.63 -0.37 5.70
CA VAL A 44 5.78 -0.39 6.60
C VAL A 44 5.52 0.53 7.77
N LEU A 45 5.41 -0.08 8.96
CA LEU A 45 5.22 0.63 10.22
C LEU A 45 6.50 1.38 10.63
N PRO A 46 6.42 2.67 10.95
CA PRO A 46 7.52 3.37 11.59
C PRO A 46 7.79 2.79 12.98
N GLU A 47 8.96 3.07 13.53
CA GLU A 47 9.34 2.57 14.86
C GLU A 47 8.54 3.22 16.03
N VAL A 48 7.80 4.31 15.75
CA VAL A 48 6.97 5.06 16.72
C VAL A 48 5.52 5.12 16.23
N SER A 49 4.56 4.65 17.04
CA SER A 49 3.23 4.19 16.63
C SER A 49 2.05 5.19 16.69
N ASP A 50 2.23 6.48 17.01
CA ASP A 50 1.09 7.36 17.37
C ASP A 50 0.31 8.00 16.19
N ILE A 51 0.68 7.69 14.93
CA ILE A 51 0.10 8.34 13.74
C ILE A 51 -0.90 7.42 12.99
N LEU A 52 -1.00 6.15 13.36
CA LEU A 52 -1.69 5.13 12.58
C LEU A 52 -3.22 5.30 12.53
N ASP A 53 -3.85 5.61 13.65
CA ASP A 53 -5.31 5.58 13.77
C ASP A 53 -6.01 6.57 12.82
N LYS A 54 -5.45 7.77 12.65
CA LYS A 54 -6.04 8.80 11.78
C LYS A 54 -5.97 8.46 10.29
N ASN A 55 -4.99 7.68 9.90
CA ASN A 55 -4.68 7.42 8.52
C ASN A 55 -5.43 6.22 7.96
N ILE A 56 -5.70 5.23 8.80
CA ILE A 56 -6.44 4.03 8.40
C ILE A 56 -7.91 4.35 8.09
N ILE A 57 -8.50 5.36 8.75
CA ILE A 57 -9.88 5.81 8.52
C ILE A 57 -10.10 6.29 7.07
N GLY A 58 -9.07 6.72 6.37
CA GLY A 58 -9.13 7.02 4.93
C GLY A 58 -9.34 5.79 4.03
N TYR A 59 -9.09 4.58 4.53
CA TYR A 59 -9.23 3.31 3.81
C TYR A 59 -10.50 2.55 4.20
N ILE A 60 -10.91 2.67 5.47
CA ILE A 60 -12.14 2.06 6.00
C ILE A 60 -12.84 3.05 6.93
N SER A 61 -14.11 2.79 7.28
CA SER A 61 -14.81 3.64 8.26
C SER A 61 -14.20 3.53 9.65
N ALA A 62 -14.38 4.59 10.48
CA ALA A 62 -13.92 4.61 11.87
C ALA A 62 -14.51 3.44 12.68
N ASP A 63 -15.81 3.17 12.51
CA ASP A 63 -16.50 2.07 13.22
C ASP A 63 -15.89 0.72 12.86
N ARG A 64 -15.59 0.50 11.59
CA ARG A 64 -14.97 -0.74 11.12
C ARG A 64 -13.53 -0.89 11.62
N TRP A 65 -12.79 0.21 11.75
CA TRP A 65 -11.46 0.20 12.33
C TRP A 65 -11.49 -0.18 13.82
N GLU A 66 -12.43 0.38 14.61
CA GLU A 66 -12.60 0.02 16.01
C GLU A 66 -13.03 -1.46 16.18
N GLU A 67 -13.90 -1.96 15.31
CA GLU A 67 -14.29 -3.37 15.30
C GLU A 67 -13.10 -4.30 15.03
N ILE A 68 -12.28 -3.99 14.01
CA ILE A 68 -11.06 -4.75 13.69
C ILE A 68 -10.08 -4.72 14.88
N LYS A 69 -9.88 -3.55 15.49
CA LYS A 69 -9.02 -3.43 16.69
C LYS A 69 -9.54 -4.28 17.84
N SER A 70 -10.84 -4.28 18.09
CA SER A 70 -11.43 -5.04 19.18
C SER A 70 -11.34 -6.55 18.99
N GLN A 71 -11.58 -7.03 17.77
CA GLN A 71 -11.42 -8.45 17.41
C GLN A 71 -9.98 -8.95 17.61
N ASN A 72 -8.98 -8.10 17.26
CA ASN A 72 -7.58 -8.46 17.41
C ASN A 72 -7.04 -8.33 18.85
N VAL A 73 -7.80 -7.70 19.79
CA VAL A 73 -7.41 -7.62 21.21
C VAL A 73 -7.38 -9.00 21.87
N ASP A 74 -8.33 -9.84 21.56
CA ASP A 74 -8.47 -11.13 22.20
C ASP A 74 -7.40 -12.13 21.69
N GLU A 75 -7.09 -12.10 20.41
CA GLU A 75 -5.99 -12.88 19.82
C GLU A 75 -4.61 -12.40 20.28
N ALA A 76 -4.44 -11.09 20.54
CA ALA A 76 -3.18 -10.52 21.00
C ALA A 76 -2.90 -10.78 22.50
N ARG A 77 -3.91 -11.16 23.31
CA ARG A 77 -3.72 -11.58 24.70
C ARG A 77 -2.95 -12.88 24.80
N GLU A 78 -3.09 -13.78 23.84
CA GLU A 78 -2.34 -15.04 23.78
C GLU A 78 -0.91 -14.85 23.24
N ALA A 79 -0.64 -13.78 22.49
CA ALA A 79 0.67 -13.47 21.93
C ALA A 79 1.31 -12.28 22.64
N LEU A 80 2.01 -12.51 23.70
CA LEU A 80 2.81 -11.67 24.62
C LEU A 80 3.56 -10.42 24.07
N ILE A 81 3.14 -9.74 22.99
CA ILE A 81 3.84 -8.54 22.51
C ILE A 81 2.86 -7.60 21.78
N GLY A 82 2.62 -6.40 22.31
CA GLY A 82 1.82 -5.33 21.69
C GLY A 82 2.24 -4.92 20.25
N LYS A 83 3.42 -5.33 19.79
CA LYS A 83 3.92 -5.11 18.43
C LYS A 83 3.23 -5.97 17.35
N ARG A 84 2.66 -7.11 17.70
CA ARG A 84 1.94 -8.00 16.77
C ARG A 84 0.52 -7.50 16.47
N ARG A 85 -0.08 -6.83 17.40
CA ARG A 85 -1.45 -6.32 17.35
C ARG A 85 -1.65 -5.32 16.22
N ASP A 86 -0.73 -4.35 16.09
CA ASP A 86 -0.81 -3.32 15.04
C ASP A 86 -0.69 -3.94 13.65
N HIS A 87 0.16 -4.96 13.49
CA HIS A 87 0.34 -5.66 12.22
C HIS A 87 -0.95 -6.37 11.75
N LEU A 88 -1.62 -7.07 12.66
CA LEU A 88 -2.84 -7.80 12.34
C LEU A 88 -3.98 -6.83 12.00
N ALA A 89 -4.20 -5.82 12.83
CA ALA A 89 -5.26 -4.85 12.60
C ALA A 89 -5.09 -4.09 11.27
N ILE A 90 -3.86 -3.67 10.93
CA ILE A 90 -3.59 -3.02 9.63
C ILE A 90 -3.77 -3.98 8.47
N ARG A 91 -3.31 -5.21 8.61
CA ARG A 91 -3.50 -6.23 7.58
C ARG A 91 -4.97 -6.48 7.30
N ASP A 92 -5.79 -6.60 8.33
CA ASP A 92 -7.24 -6.79 8.20
C ASP A 92 -7.93 -5.57 7.58
N ALA A 93 -7.51 -4.35 7.95
CA ALA A 93 -8.01 -3.13 7.35
C ALA A 93 -7.67 -3.03 5.85
N LEU A 94 -6.43 -3.37 5.45
CA LEU A 94 -6.01 -3.38 4.05
C LEU A 94 -6.72 -4.49 3.27
N HIS A 95 -6.98 -5.64 3.89
CA HIS A 95 -7.76 -6.71 3.28
C HIS A 95 -9.19 -6.23 3.01
N GLN A 96 -9.85 -5.63 4.01
CA GLN A 96 -11.20 -5.09 3.85
C GLN A 96 -11.26 -3.99 2.78
N PHE A 97 -10.28 -3.09 2.77
CA PHE A 97 -10.16 -2.05 1.74
C PHE A 97 -10.06 -2.68 0.34
N SER A 98 -9.19 -3.66 0.15
CA SER A 98 -9.05 -4.37 -1.12
C SER A 98 -10.34 -5.06 -1.57
N GLN A 99 -11.07 -5.69 -0.65
CA GLN A 99 -12.36 -6.32 -0.94
C GLN A 99 -13.42 -5.28 -1.34
N ASN A 100 -13.54 -4.18 -0.62
CA ASN A 100 -14.48 -3.11 -0.94
C ASN A 100 -14.24 -2.54 -2.34
N VAL A 101 -12.96 -2.32 -2.71
CA VAL A 101 -12.60 -1.85 -4.05
C VAL A 101 -12.93 -2.91 -5.09
N LYS A 102 -12.68 -4.19 -4.82
CA LYS A 102 -13.00 -5.29 -5.74
C LYS A 102 -14.49 -5.40 -6.00
N GLU A 103 -15.33 -5.22 -4.98
CA GLU A 103 -16.80 -5.26 -5.11
C GLU A 103 -17.36 -4.08 -5.92
N SER A 104 -16.69 -2.91 -5.86
CA SER A 104 -17.08 -1.70 -6.60
C SER A 104 -16.44 -1.59 -7.99
N HIS A 105 -15.49 -2.46 -8.33
CA HIS A 105 -14.76 -2.40 -9.58
C HIS A 105 -15.55 -3.02 -10.73
N GLU A 106 -15.78 -2.26 -11.81
CA GLU A 106 -16.57 -2.70 -13.00
C GLU A 106 -15.73 -3.47 -14.03
N GLY A 107 -14.44 -3.71 -13.81
CA GLY A 107 -13.53 -4.41 -14.72
C GLY A 107 -13.59 -5.94 -14.60
N LYS A 108 -12.61 -6.62 -15.23
CA LYS A 108 -12.43 -8.08 -15.11
C LYS A 108 -12.09 -8.51 -13.69
N GLY A 109 -11.72 -7.55 -12.87
CA GLY A 109 -11.31 -7.74 -11.50
C GLY A 109 -9.80 -7.93 -11.37
N PHE A 110 -9.34 -7.83 -10.15
CA PHE A 110 -7.94 -8.02 -9.77
C PHE A 110 -7.83 -8.99 -8.59
N VAL A 111 -6.66 -9.54 -8.40
CA VAL A 111 -6.35 -10.42 -7.27
C VAL A 111 -5.33 -9.74 -6.37
N THR A 112 -5.67 -9.55 -5.09
CA THR A 112 -4.68 -9.26 -4.06
C THR A 112 -4.15 -10.61 -3.56
N ASP A 113 -2.92 -10.95 -3.93
CA ASP A 113 -2.33 -12.24 -3.62
C ASP A 113 -1.67 -12.27 -2.23
N ASP A 114 -1.22 -11.11 -1.74
CA ASP A 114 -0.61 -11.00 -0.40
C ASP A 114 -0.76 -9.58 0.17
N ILE A 115 -0.79 -9.51 1.50
CA ILE A 115 -0.76 -8.24 2.26
C ILE A 115 0.34 -8.35 3.31
N VAL A 116 1.39 -7.58 3.10
CA VAL A 116 2.61 -7.59 3.90
C VAL A 116 2.65 -6.36 4.78
N VAL A 117 2.70 -6.55 6.08
CA VAL A 117 2.89 -5.47 7.06
C VAL A 117 4.21 -5.71 7.78
N LEU A 118 5.14 -4.78 7.67
CA LEU A 118 6.49 -4.89 8.21
C LEU A 118 6.83 -3.69 9.11
N ARG A 119 7.87 -3.81 9.92
CA ARG A 119 8.47 -2.69 10.65
C ARG A 119 9.85 -2.38 10.09
N GLY A 120 10.25 -1.12 10.15
CA GLY A 120 11.60 -0.67 9.80
C GLY A 120 11.65 0.47 8.80
N ASN A 121 12.72 0.54 8.03
CA ASN A 121 12.89 1.57 7.01
C ASN A 121 12.00 1.28 5.79
N PRO A 122 11.05 2.17 5.43
CA PRO A 122 10.13 1.93 4.33
C PRO A 122 10.82 1.68 3.00
N VAL A 123 11.89 2.41 2.70
CA VAL A 123 12.62 2.26 1.42
C VAL A 123 13.24 0.87 1.30
N GLU A 124 13.92 0.41 2.36
CA GLU A 124 14.57 -0.90 2.39
C GLU A 124 13.53 -2.02 2.26
N GLN A 125 12.45 -1.93 3.02
CA GLN A 125 11.40 -2.96 3.02
C GLN A 125 10.67 -3.04 1.68
N ILE A 126 10.34 -1.90 1.05
CA ILE A 126 9.68 -1.87 -0.26
C ILE A 126 10.58 -2.52 -1.32
N LEU A 127 11.86 -2.14 -1.35
CA LEU A 127 12.80 -2.69 -2.34
C LEU A 127 13.04 -4.20 -2.11
N ALA A 128 13.22 -4.61 -0.86
CA ALA A 128 13.42 -6.02 -0.51
C ALA A 128 12.20 -6.86 -0.89
N GLN A 129 10.98 -6.39 -0.59
CA GLN A 129 9.76 -7.12 -0.90
C GLN A 129 9.47 -7.17 -2.42
N ALA A 130 9.82 -6.12 -3.16
CA ALA A 130 9.71 -6.14 -4.62
C ALA A 130 10.56 -7.25 -5.26
N GLU A 131 11.76 -7.49 -4.73
CA GLU A 131 12.63 -8.58 -5.19
C GLU A 131 12.17 -9.94 -4.65
N GLU A 132 11.92 -10.07 -3.36
CA GLU A 132 11.52 -11.33 -2.72
C GLU A 132 10.24 -11.91 -3.31
N LYS A 133 9.26 -11.05 -3.59
CA LYS A 133 7.97 -11.44 -4.20
C LYS A 133 8.02 -11.52 -5.73
N ASN A 134 9.18 -11.23 -6.34
CA ASN A 134 9.35 -11.17 -7.79
C ASN A 134 8.33 -10.25 -8.46
N CYS A 135 8.14 -9.04 -7.93
CA CYS A 135 7.26 -8.04 -8.53
C CYS A 135 7.90 -7.44 -9.78
N ASP A 136 7.06 -7.13 -10.77
CA ASP A 136 7.48 -6.55 -12.05
C ASP A 136 7.37 -5.03 -12.06
N LEU A 137 6.54 -4.48 -11.17
CA LEU A 137 6.25 -3.05 -11.06
C LEU A 137 5.99 -2.68 -9.60
N ILE A 138 6.51 -1.53 -9.17
CA ILE A 138 6.15 -0.90 -7.90
C ILE A 138 5.20 0.26 -8.18
N VAL A 139 4.08 0.35 -7.47
CA VAL A 139 3.12 1.48 -7.52
C VAL A 139 3.03 2.11 -6.15
N MET A 140 3.15 3.43 -6.08
CA MET A 140 3.09 4.19 -4.82
C MET A 140 2.66 5.64 -5.05
N GLY A 141 2.19 6.30 -3.98
CA GLY A 141 1.90 7.74 -4.02
C GLY A 141 3.14 8.61 -4.00
N THR A 142 3.01 9.86 -4.45
CA THR A 142 4.12 10.85 -4.42
C THR A 142 4.44 11.35 -3.03
N HIS A 143 3.42 11.47 -2.16
CA HIS A 143 3.53 12.08 -0.83
C HIS A 143 2.94 11.15 0.22
N GLY A 144 3.48 11.25 1.43
CA GLY A 144 2.89 10.67 2.62
C GLY A 144 2.13 11.75 3.43
N HIS A 145 2.11 11.59 4.76
CA HIS A 145 1.37 12.46 5.68
C HIS A 145 1.99 13.85 5.92
N GLY A 146 2.99 14.27 5.16
CA GLY A 146 3.64 15.58 5.33
C GLY A 146 2.89 16.72 4.63
N THR A 147 2.87 17.89 5.26
CA THR A 147 2.15 19.11 4.84
C THR A 147 2.71 19.84 3.62
N LEU A 148 3.74 19.34 2.95
CA LEU A 148 4.35 19.96 1.77
C LEU A 148 3.89 19.29 0.47
N ALA A 149 2.58 19.03 0.36
CA ALA A 149 1.99 18.27 -0.73
C ALA A 149 2.16 18.89 -2.13
N ASP A 150 2.31 20.22 -2.23
CA ASP A 150 2.12 20.91 -3.51
C ASP A 150 3.35 20.98 -4.42
N VAL A 151 4.57 20.79 -3.93
CA VAL A 151 5.76 21.09 -4.73
C VAL A 151 6.79 19.98 -4.83
N MET A 152 6.95 19.10 -3.86
CA MET A 152 8.05 18.14 -3.84
C MET A 152 7.60 16.69 -3.65
N MET A 153 8.20 15.78 -4.41
CA MET A 153 8.09 14.33 -4.20
C MET A 153 8.59 13.94 -2.81
N GLY A 154 7.82 13.15 -2.08
CA GLY A 154 8.16 12.64 -0.75
C GLY A 154 9.49 11.88 -0.71
N SER A 155 10.14 11.89 0.44
CA SER A 155 11.47 11.31 0.60
C SER A 155 11.52 9.81 0.30
N THR A 156 10.48 9.07 0.66
CA THR A 156 10.36 7.62 0.41
C THR A 156 10.22 7.34 -1.08
N ALA A 157 9.26 7.99 -1.76
CA ALA A 157 9.04 7.82 -3.20
C ALA A 157 10.29 8.16 -4.01
N ARG A 158 10.95 9.27 -3.71
CA ARG A 158 12.20 9.68 -4.37
C ARG A 158 13.33 8.66 -4.18
N ARG A 159 13.47 8.10 -2.98
CA ARG A 159 14.52 7.12 -2.69
C ARG A 159 14.23 5.77 -3.33
N VAL A 160 12.98 5.31 -3.31
CA VAL A 160 12.55 4.08 -3.99
C VAL A 160 12.79 4.21 -5.49
N LEU A 161 12.32 5.30 -6.12
CA LEU A 161 12.51 5.56 -7.54
C LEU A 161 13.98 5.53 -7.97
N ARG A 162 14.88 6.09 -7.14
CA ARG A 162 16.32 6.14 -7.43
C ARG A 162 17.04 4.80 -7.25
N ARG A 163 16.56 3.95 -6.33
CA ARG A 163 17.27 2.73 -5.91
C ARG A 163 16.65 1.44 -6.46
N SER A 164 15.43 1.52 -6.98
CA SER A 164 14.73 0.35 -7.49
C SER A 164 15.40 -0.19 -8.75
N THR A 165 15.51 -1.49 -8.85
CA THR A 165 15.85 -2.24 -10.06
C THR A 165 14.62 -2.55 -10.89
N LYS A 166 13.42 -2.39 -10.31
CA LYS A 166 12.12 -2.57 -10.96
C LYS A 166 11.56 -1.22 -11.42
N PRO A 167 10.75 -1.18 -12.48
CA PRO A 167 9.96 0.00 -12.81
C PRO A 167 9.14 0.49 -11.62
N VAL A 168 9.04 1.81 -11.47
CA VAL A 168 8.28 2.44 -10.37
C VAL A 168 7.30 3.45 -10.95
N LEU A 169 6.03 3.24 -10.70
CA LEU A 169 4.97 4.21 -10.98
C LEU A 169 4.69 5.03 -9.72
N VAL A 170 5.00 6.32 -9.78
CA VAL A 170 4.73 7.26 -8.70
C VAL A 170 3.53 8.11 -9.09
N VAL A 171 2.43 7.96 -8.36
CA VAL A 171 1.13 8.58 -8.67
C VAL A 171 0.96 9.84 -7.83
N ARG A 172 0.61 10.94 -8.47
CA ARG A 172 0.31 12.22 -7.82
C ARG A 172 -1.20 12.38 -7.67
N LEU A 173 -1.64 12.93 -6.53
CA LEU A 173 -3.02 13.40 -6.41
C LEU A 173 -3.30 14.47 -7.46
N PRO A 174 -4.49 14.46 -8.09
CA PRO A 174 -4.92 15.59 -8.89
C PRO A 174 -4.97 16.84 -8.00
N LYS A 175 -4.69 17.98 -8.59
CA LYS A 175 -4.94 19.26 -7.90
C LYS A 175 -6.46 19.43 -7.80
N GLU A 176 -6.95 19.83 -6.63
CA GLU A 176 -8.33 20.33 -6.55
C GLU A 176 -8.40 21.56 -7.46
N GLU A 177 -9.29 21.50 -8.43
CA GLU A 177 -9.62 22.69 -9.23
C GLU A 177 -10.48 23.61 -8.33
N ASP A 178 -9.98 24.80 -8.00
CA ASP A 178 -10.69 25.86 -7.28
C ASP A 178 -11.91 26.35 -8.08
#